data_5df49219272b6e39fe3a11e059c1a1c1
#
_entry.id   5df49219272b6e39fe3a11e059c1a1c1
#
_cell.length_a   1.000
_cell.length_b   1.000
_cell.length_c   1.000
_cell.angle_alpha   90.00
_cell.angle_beta   90.00
_cell.angle_gamma   90.00
#
_symmetry.space_group_name_H-M   'P 1'
#
loop_
_entity.id
_entity.type
_entity.pdbx_description
1 polymer ?
#
loop_
_entity_poly.entity_id
_entity_poly.type
_entity_poly.pdbx_seq_one_letter_code
_entity_poly.pdbx_strand_id
1 'polypeptide(L)'
;MGSGDKACNDSTMVVELMQKFLEAGFQMEMAIQMINSALMAGEENANMSTLDLCSMDLYSGECHFVKVGSACSYIKRQHLVDRISSGNLPLGIFQKPDMEAVGRSLMDGDYIIMISDGVLDALSQGIGEDMLPEVIGSTNLENPGEMANAILNFCIHQCRGRIRDDMTVLVIGIWKKEG
;
A
#
# COMPACT_ATOMS: atom_id res chain seq x y z
N MET A 1 12.35 5.61 -3.68
CA MET A 1 12.81 5.04 -2.45
C MET A 1 14.09 5.76 -2.05
N GLY A 2 13.94 6.78 -1.30
CA GLY A 2 15.02 7.59 -0.76
C GLY A 2 14.67 7.90 0.69
N SER A 3 15.63 8.37 1.46
CA SER A 3 15.43 8.87 2.81
C SER A 3 15.66 10.39 2.84
N GLY A 4 15.05 11.07 3.79
CA GLY A 4 15.23 12.49 4.02
C GLY A 4 14.27 13.40 3.26
N ASP A 5 14.53 14.71 3.32
CA ASP A 5 13.62 15.77 2.87
C ASP A 5 13.22 15.64 1.38
N LYS A 6 14.12 15.17 0.52
CA LYS A 6 13.83 14.98 -0.90
C LYS A 6 12.76 13.90 -1.12
N ALA A 7 12.91 12.75 -0.46
CA ALA A 7 11.94 11.66 -0.56
C ALA A 7 10.56 12.07 -0.01
N CYS A 8 10.54 12.83 1.07
CA CYS A 8 9.31 13.40 1.62
C CYS A 8 8.62 14.34 0.61
N ASN A 9 9.37 15.23 -0.03
CA ASN A 9 8.84 16.16 -1.02
C ASN A 9 8.29 15.42 -2.26
N ASP A 10 9.01 14.41 -2.76
CA ASP A 10 8.58 13.60 -3.90
C ASP A 10 7.30 12.83 -3.58
N SER A 11 7.23 12.21 -2.40
CA SER A 11 6.03 11.50 -1.92
C SER A 11 4.83 12.45 -1.79
N THR A 12 5.03 13.62 -1.19
CA THR A 12 4.00 14.65 -1.07
C THR A 12 3.49 15.10 -2.44
N MET A 13 4.40 15.37 -3.37
CA MET A 13 4.06 15.76 -4.74
C MET A 13 3.22 14.68 -5.44
N VAL A 14 3.61 13.41 -5.32
CA VAL A 14 2.87 12.28 -5.92
C VAL A 14 1.44 12.22 -5.38
N VAL A 15 1.27 12.32 -4.06
CA VAL A 15 -0.06 12.29 -3.42
C VAL A 15 -0.92 13.49 -3.85
N GLU A 16 -0.36 14.69 -3.83
CA GLU A 16 -1.10 15.90 -4.24
C GLU A 16 -1.50 15.88 -5.71
N LEU A 17 -0.61 15.43 -6.60
CA LEU A 17 -0.92 15.31 -8.02
C LEU A 17 -1.99 14.25 -8.25
N MET A 18 -1.89 13.10 -7.58
CA MET A 18 -2.90 12.03 -7.67
C MET A 18 -4.27 12.57 -7.26
N GLN A 19 -4.36 13.23 -6.11
CA GLN A 19 -5.61 13.82 -5.64
C GLN A 19 -6.18 14.80 -6.67
N LYS A 20 -5.40 15.75 -7.15
CA LYS A 20 -5.84 16.76 -8.13
C LYS A 20 -6.32 16.13 -9.44
N PHE A 21 -5.64 15.11 -9.96
CA PHE A 21 -6.06 14.43 -11.18
C PHE A 21 -7.36 13.67 -11.00
N LEU A 22 -7.52 12.94 -9.88
CA LEU A 22 -8.76 12.21 -9.59
C LEU A 22 -9.93 13.18 -9.37
N GLU A 23 -9.74 14.27 -8.64
CA GLU A 23 -10.77 15.33 -8.45
C GLU A 23 -11.15 16.00 -9.79
N ALA A 24 -10.20 16.13 -10.72
CA ALA A 24 -10.46 16.64 -12.07
C ALA A 24 -11.12 15.61 -13.00
N GLY A 25 -11.40 14.39 -12.54
CA GLY A 25 -12.07 13.32 -13.29
C GLY A 25 -11.17 12.54 -14.22
N PHE A 26 -9.85 12.60 -14.06
CA PHE A 26 -8.93 11.73 -14.83
C PHE A 26 -9.06 10.28 -14.35
N GLN A 27 -8.94 9.35 -15.30
CA GLN A 27 -8.83 7.94 -14.95
C GLN A 27 -7.50 7.68 -14.23
N MET A 28 -7.51 6.73 -13.31
CA MET A 28 -6.39 6.42 -12.43
C MET A 28 -5.10 6.10 -13.20
N GLU A 29 -5.20 5.31 -14.26
CA GLU A 29 -4.06 4.93 -15.09
C GLU A 29 -3.44 6.14 -15.80
N MET A 30 -4.27 7.09 -16.26
CA MET A 30 -3.80 8.32 -16.87
C MET A 30 -3.12 9.22 -15.85
N ALA A 31 -3.68 9.35 -14.65
CA ALA A 31 -3.08 10.10 -13.55
C ALA A 31 -1.68 9.54 -13.19
N ILE A 32 -1.56 8.22 -13.09
CA ILE A 32 -0.27 7.56 -12.81
C ILE A 32 0.75 7.83 -13.93
N GLN A 33 0.35 7.76 -15.20
CA GLN A 33 1.24 8.06 -16.33
C GLN A 33 1.73 9.51 -16.32
N MET A 34 0.87 10.47 -15.99
CA MET A 34 1.22 11.89 -15.86
C MET A 34 2.19 12.11 -14.70
N ILE A 35 1.94 11.50 -13.55
CA ILE A 35 2.84 11.55 -12.39
C ILE A 35 4.20 10.93 -12.71
N ASN A 36 4.21 9.78 -13.37
CA ASN A 36 5.45 9.15 -13.83
C ASN A 36 6.27 10.08 -14.75
N SER A 37 5.59 10.75 -15.68
CA SER A 37 6.23 11.72 -16.56
C SER A 37 6.81 12.91 -15.79
N ALA A 38 6.10 13.40 -14.77
CA ALA A 38 6.58 14.48 -13.91
C ALA A 38 7.83 14.07 -13.10
N LEU A 39 7.84 12.85 -12.55
CA LEU A 39 9.00 12.31 -11.84
C LEU A 39 10.23 12.18 -12.75
N MET A 40 10.03 11.76 -14.00
CA MET A 40 11.11 11.60 -14.97
C MET A 40 11.65 12.94 -15.51
N ALA A 41 10.84 14.00 -15.51
CA ALA A 41 11.23 15.32 -15.97
C ALA A 41 12.06 16.10 -14.93
N GLY A 42 12.12 15.64 -13.67
CA GLY A 42 12.92 16.24 -12.60
C GLY A 42 14.42 16.21 -12.92
N GLU A 43 15.09 17.34 -12.70
CA GLU A 43 16.54 17.43 -12.86
C GLU A 43 17.27 16.66 -11.76
N GLU A 44 18.30 15.89 -12.11
CA GLU A 44 19.21 15.13 -11.24
C GLU A 44 18.65 13.83 -10.59
N ASN A 45 19.02 12.71 -11.17
CA ASN A 45 18.80 11.32 -10.68
C ASN A 45 17.32 10.96 -10.49
N ALA A 46 16.80 10.17 -11.42
CA ALA A 46 15.42 9.74 -11.50
C ALA A 46 14.75 9.65 -10.11
N ASN A 47 13.82 10.55 -9.84
CA ASN A 47 13.01 10.51 -8.63
C ASN A 47 12.13 9.28 -8.73
N MET A 48 12.47 8.25 -7.98
CA MET A 48 11.72 6.99 -7.95
C MET A 48 10.71 7.01 -6.81
N SER A 49 9.48 6.63 -7.10
CA SER A 49 8.44 6.50 -6.09
C SER A 49 7.68 5.18 -6.25
N THR A 50 7.43 4.51 -5.14
CA THR A 50 6.50 3.39 -5.10
C THR A 50 5.08 3.92 -4.93
N LEU A 51 4.11 3.21 -5.49
CA LEU A 51 2.70 3.58 -5.40
C LEU A 51 1.85 2.35 -5.06
N ASP A 52 1.06 2.48 -4.02
CA ASP A 52 0.06 1.49 -3.63
C ASP A 52 -1.29 2.18 -3.49
N LEU A 53 -2.22 1.88 -4.38
CA LEU A 53 -3.55 2.46 -4.42
C LEU A 53 -4.61 1.39 -4.31
N CYS A 54 -5.65 1.69 -3.55
CA CYS A 54 -6.89 0.92 -3.53
C CYS A 54 -8.05 1.87 -3.78
N SER A 55 -8.80 1.64 -4.86
CA SER A 55 -10.07 2.30 -5.10
C SER A 55 -11.21 1.31 -4.86
N MET A 56 -12.30 1.80 -4.27
CA MET A 56 -13.44 0.97 -3.93
C MET A 56 -14.75 1.66 -4.29
N ASP A 57 -15.64 0.90 -4.94
CA ASP A 57 -17.03 1.28 -5.09
C ASP A 57 -17.79 0.93 -3.79
N LEU A 58 -18.28 1.95 -3.10
CA LEU A 58 -18.94 1.80 -1.81
C LEU A 58 -20.33 1.15 -1.89
N TYR A 59 -20.90 1.00 -3.08
CA TYR A 59 -22.21 0.38 -3.28
C TYR A 59 -22.10 -1.11 -3.61
N SER A 60 -21.17 -1.45 -4.51
CA SER A 60 -20.96 -2.84 -4.95
C SER A 60 -19.97 -3.62 -4.09
N GLY A 61 -19.04 -2.92 -3.41
CA GLY A 61 -17.91 -3.52 -2.72
C GLY A 61 -16.80 -3.97 -3.68
N GLU A 62 -16.89 -3.66 -4.97
CA GLU A 62 -15.81 -3.91 -5.91
C GLU A 62 -14.64 -2.97 -5.63
N CYS A 63 -13.44 -3.53 -5.53
CA CYS A 63 -12.22 -2.76 -5.32
C CYS A 63 -11.14 -3.15 -6.33
N HIS A 64 -10.31 -2.17 -6.67
CA HIS A 64 -9.18 -2.32 -7.56
C HIS A 64 -7.91 -1.83 -6.87
N PHE A 65 -6.93 -2.72 -6.79
CA PHE A 65 -5.59 -2.40 -6.29
C PHE A 65 -4.70 -2.11 -7.49
N VAL A 66 -4.02 -0.97 -7.46
CA VAL A 66 -2.99 -0.63 -8.43
C VAL A 66 -1.67 -0.49 -7.68
N LYS A 67 -0.72 -1.35 -8.02
CA LYS A 67 0.56 -1.46 -7.33
C LYS A 67 1.70 -1.16 -8.32
N VAL A 68 2.61 -0.28 -7.93
CA VAL A 68 3.80 0.06 -8.72
C VAL A 68 5.02 0.06 -7.81
N GLY A 69 5.79 -1.01 -7.82
CA GLY A 69 6.98 -1.18 -6.99
C GLY A 69 6.73 -1.19 -5.48
N SER A 70 5.47 -1.35 -5.05
CA SER A 70 5.08 -1.25 -3.65
C SER A 70 5.09 -2.60 -2.92
N ALA A 71 5.10 -2.55 -1.59
CA ALA A 71 4.93 -3.71 -0.72
C ALA A 71 3.58 -4.42 -0.95
N CYS A 72 3.43 -5.63 -0.42
CA CYS A 72 2.17 -6.38 -0.53
C CYS A 72 1.04 -5.70 0.24
N SER A 73 -0.17 -5.81 -0.28
CA SER A 73 -1.41 -5.52 0.44
C SER A 73 -2.16 -6.82 0.72
N TYR A 74 -3.08 -6.79 1.66
CA TYR A 74 -3.79 -7.99 2.07
C TYR A 74 -5.28 -7.70 2.22
N ILE A 75 -6.11 -8.71 1.94
CA ILE A 75 -7.53 -8.72 2.32
C ILE A 75 -7.70 -9.84 3.34
N LYS A 76 -8.13 -9.46 4.54
CA LYS A 76 -8.49 -10.42 5.60
C LYS A 76 -9.99 -10.63 5.58
N ARG A 77 -10.41 -11.88 5.49
CA ARG A 77 -11.80 -12.36 5.62
C ARG A 77 -11.85 -13.45 6.67
N GLN A 78 -12.31 -13.12 7.85
CA GLN A 78 -12.22 -14.00 9.02
C GLN A 78 -10.76 -14.40 9.30
N HIS A 79 -10.40 -15.66 9.09
CA HIS A 79 -9.04 -16.18 9.24
C HIS A 79 -8.28 -16.31 7.92
N LEU A 80 -8.97 -16.14 6.79
CA LEU A 80 -8.36 -16.20 5.46
C LEU A 80 -7.71 -14.87 5.11
N VAL A 81 -6.53 -14.92 4.52
CA VAL A 81 -5.79 -13.74 4.07
C VAL A 81 -5.39 -13.92 2.62
N ASP A 82 -5.94 -13.07 1.75
CA ASP A 82 -5.53 -12.96 0.35
C ASP A 82 -4.42 -11.93 0.23
N ARG A 83 -3.29 -12.34 -0.35
CA ARG A 83 -2.12 -11.48 -0.59
C ARG A 83 -2.19 -10.89 -1.98
N ILE A 84 -2.08 -9.58 -2.08
CA ILE A 84 -2.01 -8.82 -3.33
C ILE A 84 -0.60 -8.28 -3.47
N SER A 85 0.13 -8.76 -4.45
CA SER A 85 1.51 -8.37 -4.74
C SER A 85 1.65 -7.97 -6.21
N SER A 86 2.66 -7.17 -6.51
CA SER A 86 3.07 -6.83 -7.86
C SER A 86 4.58 -6.99 -7.97
N GLY A 87 5.05 -7.45 -9.14
CA GLY A 87 6.47 -7.53 -9.46
C GLY A 87 7.00 -6.30 -10.19
N ASN A 88 6.22 -5.23 -10.27
CA ASN A 88 6.50 -4.06 -11.09
C ASN A 88 7.55 -3.15 -10.44
N LEU A 89 8.28 -2.42 -11.28
CA LEU A 89 9.29 -1.45 -10.84
C LEU A 89 8.63 -0.13 -10.41
N PRO A 90 9.27 0.66 -9.51
CA PRO A 90 8.79 1.97 -9.10
C PRO A 90 8.56 2.94 -10.27
N LEU A 91 7.73 3.97 -10.03
CA LEU A 91 7.57 5.12 -10.94
C LEU A 91 8.91 5.86 -11.09
N GLY A 92 9.06 6.53 -12.23
CA GLY A 92 10.27 7.33 -12.53
C GLY A 92 11.40 6.55 -13.19
N ILE A 93 11.28 5.22 -13.37
CA ILE A 93 12.31 4.37 -13.99
C ILE A 93 12.11 4.28 -15.50
N PHE A 94 10.91 3.99 -15.96
CA PHE A 94 10.58 3.84 -17.38
C PHE A 94 9.56 4.86 -17.85
N GLN A 95 9.64 5.24 -19.12
CA GLN A 95 8.67 6.17 -19.74
C GLN A 95 7.23 5.66 -19.64
N LYS A 96 7.04 4.36 -19.76
CA LYS A 96 5.74 3.71 -19.56
C LYS A 96 5.85 2.84 -18.32
N PRO A 97 5.22 3.24 -17.21
CA PRO A 97 5.21 2.41 -16.01
C PRO A 97 4.41 1.13 -16.28
N ASP A 98 4.90 0.01 -15.77
CA ASP A 98 4.14 -1.21 -15.76
C ASP A 98 3.18 -1.16 -14.57
N MET A 99 1.88 -1.28 -14.84
CA MET A 99 0.81 -1.16 -13.83
C MET A 99 -0.05 -2.40 -13.92
N GLU A 100 -0.17 -3.08 -12.82
CA GLU A 100 -1.09 -4.20 -12.68
C GLU A 100 -2.25 -3.78 -11.78
N ALA A 101 -3.46 -3.84 -12.34
CA ALA A 101 -4.69 -3.63 -11.57
C ALA A 101 -5.29 -4.98 -11.19
N VAL A 102 -5.42 -5.22 -9.89
CA VAL A 102 -5.99 -6.46 -9.34
C VAL A 102 -7.36 -6.16 -8.76
N GLY A 103 -8.41 -6.66 -9.41
CA GLY A 103 -9.79 -6.54 -8.92
C GLY A 103 -10.12 -7.56 -7.83
N ARG A 104 -10.87 -7.12 -6.82
CA ARG A 104 -11.43 -7.96 -5.76
C ARG A 104 -12.83 -7.50 -5.40
N SER A 105 -13.63 -8.42 -4.87
CA SER A 105 -14.95 -8.11 -4.31
C SER A 105 -14.91 -8.25 -2.80
N LEU A 106 -15.18 -7.15 -2.11
CA LEU A 106 -15.19 -7.07 -0.66
C LEU A 106 -16.57 -7.42 -0.09
N MET A 107 -16.59 -8.01 1.07
CA MET A 107 -17.79 -8.39 1.81
C MET A 107 -17.83 -7.71 3.16
N ASP A 108 -19.00 -7.74 3.78
CA ASP A 108 -19.19 -7.29 5.16
C ASP A 108 -18.25 -8.06 6.12
N GLY A 109 -17.53 -7.32 6.96
CA GLY A 109 -16.55 -7.86 7.88
C GLY A 109 -15.15 -8.11 7.28
N ASP A 110 -14.90 -7.72 6.02
CA ASP A 110 -13.56 -7.77 5.44
C ASP A 110 -12.68 -6.61 5.94
N TYR A 111 -11.37 -6.82 5.91
CA TYR A 111 -10.39 -5.78 6.19
C TYR A 111 -9.37 -5.71 5.06
N ILE A 112 -9.07 -4.50 4.59
CA ILE A 112 -7.93 -4.22 3.73
C ILE A 112 -6.76 -3.81 4.62
N ILE A 113 -5.60 -4.43 4.43
CA ILE A 113 -4.36 -4.09 5.13
C ILE A 113 -3.33 -3.69 4.07
N MET A 114 -2.80 -2.47 4.18
CA MET A 114 -1.72 -1.97 3.34
C MET A 114 -0.52 -1.64 4.22
N ILE A 115 0.68 -1.97 3.75
CA ILE A 115 1.90 -1.81 4.53
C ILE A 115 2.99 -1.14 3.71
N SER A 116 3.90 -0.44 4.37
CA SER A 116 5.15 0.05 3.75
C SER A 116 6.23 -1.05 3.71
N ASP A 117 7.26 -0.83 2.91
CA ASP A 117 8.43 -1.70 2.80
C ASP A 117 9.21 -1.84 4.12
N GLY A 118 9.24 -0.79 4.95
CA GLY A 118 9.83 -0.88 6.29
C GLY A 118 9.22 -1.96 7.18
N VAL A 119 7.94 -2.30 6.97
CA VAL A 119 7.28 -3.43 7.67
C VAL A 119 7.87 -4.77 7.20
N LEU A 120 8.07 -4.93 5.88
CA LEU A 120 8.67 -6.14 5.33
C LEU A 120 10.14 -6.27 5.76
N ASP A 121 10.89 -5.17 5.75
CA ASP A 121 12.28 -5.14 6.23
C ASP A 121 12.39 -5.56 7.69
N ALA A 122 11.47 -5.14 8.53
CA ALA A 122 11.42 -5.55 9.93
C ALA A 122 11.22 -7.07 10.08
N LEU A 123 10.32 -7.65 9.29
CA LEU A 123 10.04 -9.08 9.30
C LEU A 123 11.19 -9.92 8.72
N SER A 124 11.86 -9.43 7.68
CA SER A 124 12.99 -10.12 7.07
C SER A 124 14.19 -10.29 8.01
N GLN A 125 14.29 -9.43 9.04
CA GLN A 125 15.30 -9.54 10.08
C GLN A 125 14.99 -10.61 11.15
N GLY A 126 13.76 -11.09 11.18
CA GLY A 126 13.26 -12.05 12.18
C GLY A 126 12.73 -13.34 11.56
N ILE A 127 11.41 -13.44 11.48
CA ILE A 127 10.68 -14.65 11.08
C ILE A 127 10.47 -14.80 9.57
N GLY A 128 10.77 -13.77 8.78
CA GLY A 128 10.51 -13.72 7.35
C GLY A 128 9.15 -13.12 6.99
N GLU A 129 9.07 -12.55 5.79
CA GLU A 129 7.87 -11.84 5.29
C GLU A 129 6.67 -12.77 5.08
N ASP A 130 6.92 -14.03 4.74
CA ASP A 130 5.89 -15.03 4.45
C ASP A 130 5.02 -15.39 5.68
N MET A 131 5.45 -15.00 6.88
CA MET A 131 4.69 -15.19 8.10
C MET A 131 3.62 -14.12 8.33
N LEU A 132 3.68 -12.99 7.63
CA LEU A 132 2.73 -11.89 7.84
C LEU A 132 1.26 -12.27 7.57
N PRO A 133 0.91 -13.04 6.54
CA PRO A 133 -0.47 -13.51 6.34
C PRO A 133 -0.99 -14.34 7.52
N GLU A 134 -0.15 -15.16 8.14
CA GLU A 134 -0.53 -15.95 9.30
C GLU A 134 -0.78 -15.07 10.53
N VAL A 135 0.09 -14.07 10.75
CA VAL A 135 -0.08 -13.07 11.81
C VAL A 135 -1.38 -12.29 11.63
N ILE A 136 -1.65 -11.79 10.42
CA ILE A 136 -2.89 -11.09 10.09
C ILE A 136 -4.09 -12.01 10.31
N GLY A 137 -4.05 -13.24 9.82
CA GLY A 137 -5.15 -14.22 9.93
C GLY A 137 -5.49 -14.58 11.37
N SER A 138 -4.49 -14.67 12.25
CA SER A 138 -4.66 -14.99 13.67
C SER A 138 -5.19 -13.82 14.52
N THR A 139 -5.16 -12.59 14.01
CA THR A 139 -5.63 -11.40 14.73
C THR A 139 -7.16 -11.41 14.81
N ASN A 140 -7.70 -11.44 16.02
CA ASN A 140 -9.17 -11.45 16.31
C ASN A 140 -9.65 -10.08 16.82
N LEU A 141 -9.15 -9.00 16.25
CA LEU A 141 -9.53 -7.62 16.60
C LEU A 141 -10.52 -7.10 15.56
N GLU A 142 -11.61 -6.50 16.03
CA GLU A 142 -12.64 -5.91 15.16
C GLU A 142 -12.33 -4.43 14.85
N ASN A 143 -11.64 -3.75 15.76
CA ASN A 143 -11.27 -2.35 15.55
C ASN A 143 -10.05 -2.26 14.62
N PRO A 144 -10.16 -1.57 13.44
CA PRO A 144 -9.07 -1.46 12.49
C PRO A 144 -7.81 -0.81 13.07
N GLY A 145 -7.97 0.20 13.95
CA GLY A 145 -6.84 0.87 14.59
C GLY A 145 -6.10 -0.04 15.56
N GLU A 146 -6.82 -0.87 16.34
CA GLU A 146 -6.22 -1.87 17.21
C GLU A 146 -5.51 -2.96 16.40
N MET A 147 -6.11 -3.39 15.30
CA MET A 147 -5.49 -4.36 14.38
C MET A 147 -4.20 -3.80 13.77
N ALA A 148 -4.22 -2.55 13.28
CA ALA A 148 -3.03 -1.89 12.74
C ALA A 148 -1.90 -1.81 13.79
N ASN A 149 -2.23 -1.41 15.02
CA ASN A 149 -1.28 -1.34 16.12
C ASN A 149 -0.73 -2.73 16.51
N ALA A 150 -1.57 -3.77 16.51
CA ALA A 150 -1.13 -5.13 16.82
C ALA A 150 -0.13 -5.65 15.78
N ILE A 151 -0.43 -5.45 14.48
CA ILE A 151 0.47 -5.83 13.38
C ILE A 151 1.78 -5.05 13.47
N LEU A 152 1.72 -3.72 13.65
CA LEU A 152 2.89 -2.86 13.75
C LEU A 152 3.78 -3.26 14.93
N ASN A 153 3.19 -3.43 16.13
CA ASN A 153 3.92 -3.85 17.33
C ASN A 153 4.58 -5.22 17.14
N PHE A 154 3.88 -6.16 16.50
CA PHE A 154 4.47 -7.45 16.18
C PHE A 154 5.72 -7.28 15.32
N CYS A 155 5.68 -6.47 14.25
CA CYS A 155 6.81 -6.21 13.38
C CYS A 155 7.97 -5.51 14.11
N ILE A 156 7.68 -4.53 14.98
CA ILE A 156 8.69 -3.85 15.81
C ILE A 156 9.42 -4.87 16.72
N HIS A 157 8.69 -5.83 17.28
CA HIS A 157 9.32 -6.88 18.09
C HIS A 157 10.27 -7.78 17.30
N GLN A 158 9.98 -8.03 16.01
CA GLN A 158 10.83 -8.86 15.15
C GLN A 158 12.18 -8.19 14.85
N CYS A 159 12.23 -6.87 14.70
CA CYS A 159 13.48 -6.16 14.40
C CYS A 159 14.40 -5.96 15.63
N ARG A 160 14.03 -6.51 16.80
CA ARG A 160 14.86 -6.46 18.03
C ARG A 160 15.34 -5.04 18.38
N GLY A 161 14.49 -4.05 18.12
CA GLY A 161 14.79 -2.62 18.35
C GLY A 161 15.70 -1.96 17.31
N ARG A 162 15.99 -2.61 16.19
CA ARG A 162 16.76 -2.04 15.08
C ARG A 162 15.84 -1.68 13.92
N ILE A 163 15.05 -0.64 14.09
CA ILE A 163 14.24 -0.08 13.01
C ILE A 163 15.17 0.56 11.99
N ARG A 164 15.09 0.13 10.73
CA ARG A 164 15.95 0.60 9.63
C ARG A 164 15.24 1.60 8.74
N ASP A 165 13.90 1.52 8.69
CA ASP A 165 13.07 2.37 7.85
C ASP A 165 11.74 2.65 8.55
N ASP A 166 11.02 3.67 8.09
CA ASP A 166 9.72 4.05 8.60
C ASP A 166 8.69 2.95 8.31
N MET A 167 7.93 2.56 9.32
CA MET A 167 6.93 1.52 9.23
C MET A 167 5.53 2.10 9.29
N THR A 168 4.73 1.82 8.27
CA THR A 168 3.32 2.20 8.20
C THR A 168 2.46 0.96 8.00
N VAL A 169 1.40 0.86 8.79
CA VAL A 169 0.34 -0.14 8.63
C VAL A 169 -0.98 0.61 8.57
N LEU A 170 -1.68 0.49 7.46
CA LEU A 170 -3.04 1.01 7.25
C LEU A 170 -4.01 -0.15 7.26
N VAL A 171 -5.06 -0.06 8.08
CA VAL A 171 -6.16 -1.05 8.11
C VAL A 171 -7.48 -0.34 7.85
N ILE A 172 -8.25 -0.85 6.91
CA ILE A 172 -9.58 -0.37 6.54
C ILE A 172 -10.57 -1.50 6.76
N GLY A 173 -11.52 -1.32 7.67
CA GLY A 173 -12.61 -2.27 7.87
C GLY A 173 -13.80 -1.95 6.95
N ILE A 174 -14.44 -2.99 6.45
CA ILE A 174 -15.57 -2.91 5.53
C ILE A 174 -16.83 -3.39 6.24
N TRP A 175 -17.79 -2.51 6.38
CA TRP A 175 -19.09 -2.85 6.99
C TRP A 175 -20.24 -2.40 6.11
N LYS A 176 -21.20 -3.29 5.97
CA LYS A 176 -22.44 -2.98 5.28
C LYS A 176 -23.28 -2.06 6.16
N LYS A 177 -23.68 -0.92 5.64
CA LYS A 177 -24.61 -0.04 6.36
C LYS A 177 -25.97 -0.75 6.43
N GLU A 178 -26.44 -1.03 7.65
CA GLU A 178 -27.84 -1.45 7.86
C GLU A 178 -28.74 -0.32 7.41
N GLY A 179 -29.69 -0.64 6.52
CA GLY A 179 -30.65 0.32 5.94
C GLY A 179 -31.77 0.69 6.89
#